data_5bea8b01776a808e0df8b87f993bd734
#
_entry.id   5bea8b01776a808e0df8b87f993bd734
#
_cell.length_a   1.000
_cell.length_b   1.000
_cell.length_c   1.000
_cell.angle_alpha   90.00
_cell.angle_beta   90.00
_cell.angle_gamma   90.00
#
_symmetry.space_group_name_H-M   'P 1'
#
loop_
_entity.id
_entity.type
_entity.pdbx_description
1 polymer ?
#
loop_
_entity_poly.entity_id
_entity_poly.type
_entity_poly.pdbx_seq_one_letter_code
_entity_poly.pdbx_strand_id
1 'polypeptide(L)'
;MNRASRSILGSLVLLGLGGATITHAQQSEMTFFITSAGSGKGGDLGGLAGADKHCQMLAQAAGAGGKTWHAYLSTQGAGAVNARDRVGSGPWQNAKGTVIAKNLTELNSANNNITKQTALTEKGELVNGRGDTPNMHDILTGSQPDGTAFTAGDDRTCGNWTKSGQGAAMVGHHDRQGLRDDDESKSWNSSHPSLGPDGGCSQNDLKSKGGNGLFYCFATK
;
A
#
# COMPACT_ATOMS: atom_id res chain seq x y z
N MET A 1 45.35 50.52 -39.51
CA MET A 1 44.16 49.76 -39.96
C MET A 1 43.90 48.72 -38.90
N ASN A 2 42.99 49.04 -37.91
CA ASN A 2 42.67 48.19 -36.78
C ASN A 2 41.46 47.32 -37.11
N ARG A 3 41.61 46.01 -37.06
CA ARG A 3 40.51 45.06 -37.13
C ARG A 3 40.07 44.70 -35.68
N ALA A 4 38.88 45.14 -35.31
CA ALA A 4 38.24 44.74 -34.05
C ALA A 4 37.61 43.31 -34.18
N SER A 5 38.07 42.39 -33.35
CA SER A 5 37.50 41.06 -33.23
C SER A 5 36.31 41.11 -32.26
N ARG A 6 35.12 40.77 -32.70
CA ARG A 6 33.91 40.66 -31.86
C ARG A 6 33.78 39.21 -31.38
N SER A 7 33.98 38.99 -30.10
CA SER A 7 33.71 37.71 -29.45
C SER A 7 32.19 37.63 -29.13
N ILE A 8 31.53 36.62 -29.68
CA ILE A 8 30.14 36.29 -29.35
C ILE A 8 30.19 35.33 -28.18
N LEU A 9 29.79 35.76 -26.98
CA LEU A 9 29.52 34.88 -25.85
C LEU A 9 28.15 34.22 -26.09
N GLY A 10 28.16 32.94 -26.39
CA GLY A 10 26.99 32.11 -26.40
C GLY A 10 26.60 31.70 -24.96
N SER A 11 25.49 32.23 -24.44
CA SER A 11 24.91 31.78 -23.17
C SER A 11 24.27 30.43 -23.36
N LEU A 12 24.85 29.42 -22.76
CA LEU A 12 24.25 28.07 -22.66
C LEU A 12 23.21 28.08 -21.51
N VAL A 13 21.94 28.10 -21.89
CA VAL A 13 20.85 27.91 -20.93
C VAL A 13 20.70 26.41 -20.64
N LEU A 14 21.23 25.94 -19.53
CA LEU A 14 20.92 24.60 -19.01
C LEU A 14 19.47 24.60 -18.46
N LEU A 15 18.56 24.02 -19.23
CA LEU A 15 17.24 23.62 -18.68
C LEU A 15 17.47 22.41 -17.75
N GLY A 16 17.55 22.68 -16.44
CA GLY A 16 17.54 21.66 -15.41
C GLY A 16 16.15 21.03 -15.34
N LEU A 17 16.02 19.76 -15.74
CA LEU A 17 14.89 18.90 -15.42
C LEU A 17 14.88 18.72 -13.88
N GLY A 18 14.11 19.55 -13.18
CA GLY A 18 13.90 19.46 -11.73
C GLY A 18 13.02 18.27 -11.41
N GLY A 19 13.60 17.08 -11.31
CA GLY A 19 12.95 15.98 -10.61
C GLY A 19 12.83 16.36 -9.14
N ALA A 20 11.59 16.43 -8.61
CA ALA A 20 11.35 16.66 -7.19
C ALA A 20 11.96 15.50 -6.38
N THR A 21 13.12 15.70 -5.80
CA THR A 21 13.73 14.74 -4.88
C THR A 21 12.97 14.80 -3.55
N ILE A 22 12.44 13.66 -3.10
CA ILE A 22 11.83 13.52 -1.77
C ILE A 22 12.95 13.74 -0.74
N THR A 23 12.76 14.70 0.15
CA THR A 23 13.74 14.97 1.21
C THR A 23 13.57 13.97 2.36
N HIS A 24 14.66 13.66 3.07
CA HIS A 24 14.60 12.82 4.29
C HIS A 24 13.61 13.36 5.34
N ALA A 25 13.47 14.68 5.47
CA ALA A 25 12.50 15.30 6.37
C ALA A 25 11.06 14.95 5.98
N GLN A 26 10.73 14.91 4.69
CA GLN A 26 9.38 14.58 4.22
C GLN A 26 9.06 13.09 4.41
N GLN A 27 10.03 12.19 4.24
CA GLN A 27 9.86 10.77 4.54
C GLN A 27 9.68 10.50 6.03
N SER A 28 10.37 11.24 6.91
CA SER A 28 10.23 11.10 8.37
C SER A 28 8.82 11.46 8.86
N GLU A 29 8.11 12.33 8.15
CA GLU A 29 6.72 12.71 8.46
C GLU A 29 5.67 11.74 7.89
N MET A 30 6.08 10.80 7.05
CA MET A 30 5.19 9.77 6.50
C MET A 30 4.51 8.97 7.62
N THR A 31 3.21 8.70 7.44
CA THR A 31 2.41 7.88 8.37
C THR A 31 1.57 6.82 7.64
N PHE A 32 1.72 6.71 6.32
CA PHE A 32 1.03 5.73 5.47
C PHE A 32 1.90 5.34 4.28
N PHE A 33 1.91 4.04 3.94
CA PHE A 33 2.45 3.55 2.67
C PHE A 33 1.87 2.18 2.29
N ILE A 34 2.03 1.78 1.02
CA ILE A 34 1.93 0.38 0.58
C ILE A 34 3.35 -0.21 0.61
N THR A 35 3.51 -1.42 1.11
CA THR A 35 4.81 -2.11 1.10
C THR A 35 5.37 -2.21 -0.32
N SER A 36 6.63 -1.82 -0.53
CA SER A 36 7.29 -1.96 -1.85
C SER A 36 7.57 -3.43 -2.22
N ALA A 37 7.53 -4.32 -1.23
CA ALA A 37 7.69 -5.75 -1.38
C ALA A 37 6.82 -6.49 -0.35
N GLY A 38 6.25 -7.63 -0.73
CA GLY A 38 5.62 -8.57 0.20
C GLY A 38 6.65 -9.44 0.92
N SER A 39 6.17 -10.38 1.74
CA SER A 39 7.02 -11.35 2.45
C SER A 39 7.78 -12.32 1.51
N GLY A 40 7.36 -12.41 0.24
CA GLY A 40 7.81 -13.43 -0.71
C GLY A 40 7.16 -14.80 -0.50
N LYS A 41 6.31 -14.93 0.52
CA LYS A 41 5.59 -16.16 0.88
C LYS A 41 4.08 -16.04 0.72
N GLY A 42 3.65 -15.14 -0.18
CA GLY A 42 2.22 -14.89 -0.41
C GLY A 42 1.53 -14.35 0.84
N GLY A 43 0.44 -15.02 1.27
CA GLY A 43 -0.33 -14.67 2.46
C GLY A 43 0.29 -15.08 3.79
N ASP A 44 1.40 -15.85 3.78
CA ASP A 44 2.17 -16.12 5.01
C ASP A 44 3.07 -14.92 5.34
N LEU A 45 2.58 -14.09 6.22
CA LEU A 45 3.27 -12.90 6.73
C LEU A 45 3.90 -13.13 8.10
N GLY A 46 3.74 -14.34 8.68
CA GLY A 46 4.11 -14.64 10.07
C GLY A 46 3.08 -14.08 11.07
N GLY A 47 1.80 -14.08 10.68
CA GLY A 47 0.71 -13.48 11.44
C GLY A 47 0.76 -11.95 11.46
N LEU A 48 -0.08 -11.32 12.28
CA LEU A 48 -0.08 -9.85 12.43
C LEU A 48 1.26 -9.31 12.90
N ALA A 49 1.91 -10.00 13.84
CA ALA A 49 3.21 -9.57 14.37
C ALA A 49 4.32 -9.56 13.30
N GLY A 50 4.32 -10.56 12.40
CA GLY A 50 5.25 -10.59 11.27
C GLY A 50 4.99 -9.48 10.26
N ALA A 51 3.72 -9.20 9.96
CA ALA A 51 3.32 -8.10 9.09
C ALA A 51 3.71 -6.72 9.67
N ASP A 52 3.48 -6.50 10.98
CA ASP A 52 3.87 -5.27 11.66
C ASP A 52 5.40 -5.07 11.63
N LYS A 53 6.15 -6.14 11.91
CA LYS A 53 7.61 -6.11 11.80
C LYS A 53 8.07 -5.75 10.39
N HIS A 54 7.39 -6.25 9.36
CA HIS A 54 7.69 -5.93 7.96
C HIS A 54 7.43 -4.45 7.67
N CYS A 55 6.27 -3.90 8.11
CA CYS A 55 5.99 -2.46 8.04
C CYS A 55 7.08 -1.63 8.72
N GLN A 56 7.47 -2.00 9.95
CA GLN A 56 8.48 -1.30 10.73
C GLN A 56 9.85 -1.30 10.04
N MET A 57 10.26 -2.44 9.46
CA MET A 57 11.54 -2.55 8.73
C MET A 57 11.57 -1.68 7.49
N LEU A 58 10.50 -1.66 6.69
CA LEU A 58 10.42 -0.82 5.49
C LEU A 58 10.40 0.67 5.86
N ALA A 59 9.61 1.06 6.87
CA ALA A 59 9.58 2.42 7.39
C ALA A 59 10.95 2.88 7.90
N GLN A 60 11.67 2.00 8.62
CA GLN A 60 13.02 2.31 9.11
C GLN A 60 14.01 2.52 7.95
N ALA A 61 13.97 1.66 6.94
CA ALA A 61 14.80 1.78 5.74
C ALA A 61 14.53 3.09 4.97
N ALA A 62 13.30 3.61 5.03
CA ALA A 62 12.88 4.86 4.41
C ALA A 62 13.08 6.11 5.32
N GLY A 63 13.68 5.96 6.51
CA GLY A 63 13.91 7.09 7.43
C GLY A 63 12.70 7.48 8.30
N ALA A 64 11.62 6.68 8.30
CA ALA A 64 10.41 6.87 9.10
C ALA A 64 10.29 5.89 10.28
N GLY A 65 11.39 5.26 10.70
CA GLY A 65 11.43 4.23 11.73
C GLY A 65 11.18 4.71 13.16
N GLY A 66 11.15 6.02 13.42
CA GLY A 66 10.88 6.58 14.73
C GLY A 66 9.43 6.48 15.21
N LYS A 67 8.53 5.99 14.35
CA LYS A 67 7.12 5.73 14.66
C LYS A 67 6.88 4.23 14.83
N THR A 68 5.79 3.85 15.50
CA THR A 68 5.31 2.46 15.54
C THR A 68 4.42 2.21 14.33
N TRP A 69 4.71 1.15 13.57
CA TRP A 69 4.01 0.84 12.34
C TRP A 69 3.22 -0.46 12.45
N HIS A 70 1.97 -0.41 12.03
CA HIS A 70 1.09 -1.58 11.97
C HIS A 70 0.57 -1.80 10.55
N ALA A 71 0.43 -3.07 10.19
CA ALA A 71 -0.25 -3.49 8.97
C ALA A 71 -1.77 -3.32 9.12
N TYR A 72 -2.43 -2.80 8.10
CA TYR A 72 -3.90 -2.77 8.00
C TYR A 72 -4.40 -4.14 7.58
N LEU A 73 -4.48 -5.04 8.53
CA LEU A 73 -4.89 -6.43 8.33
C LEU A 73 -5.86 -6.84 9.42
N SER A 74 -7.01 -7.41 9.04
CA SER A 74 -7.90 -8.10 9.99
C SER A 74 -7.49 -9.57 10.14
N THR A 75 -7.89 -10.16 11.26
CA THR A 75 -7.91 -11.63 11.43
C THR A 75 -9.34 -12.13 11.38
N GLN A 76 -9.55 -13.46 11.47
CA GLN A 76 -10.87 -14.09 11.43
C GLN A 76 -11.00 -15.15 12.53
N GLY A 77 -12.24 -15.45 12.94
CA GLY A 77 -12.54 -16.46 13.95
C GLY A 77 -12.67 -15.91 15.37
N ALA A 78 -12.55 -16.80 16.36
CA ALA A 78 -12.65 -16.40 17.77
C ALA A 78 -11.52 -15.43 18.15
N GLY A 79 -11.87 -14.28 18.71
CA GLY A 79 -10.89 -13.24 19.04
C GLY A 79 -10.36 -12.47 17.82
N ALA A 80 -11.14 -12.43 16.72
CA ALA A 80 -10.79 -11.67 15.52
C ALA A 80 -10.44 -10.21 15.84
N VAL A 81 -9.41 -9.71 15.15
CA VAL A 81 -8.91 -8.35 15.27
C VAL A 81 -9.35 -7.57 14.04
N ASN A 82 -9.92 -6.38 14.22
CA ASN A 82 -10.29 -5.49 13.12
C ASN A 82 -9.06 -4.69 12.64
N ALA A 83 -8.87 -4.57 11.35
CA ALA A 83 -7.79 -3.77 10.78
C ALA A 83 -7.87 -2.30 11.22
N ARG A 84 -9.09 -1.72 11.24
CA ARG A 84 -9.32 -0.33 11.63
C ARG A 84 -8.88 0.00 13.06
N ASP A 85 -8.93 -0.97 13.98
CA ASP A 85 -8.58 -0.76 15.38
C ASP A 85 -7.07 -0.81 15.62
N ARG A 86 -6.28 -1.15 14.60
CA ARG A 86 -4.82 -1.32 14.66
C ARG A 86 -4.04 -0.09 14.22
N VAL A 87 -4.65 0.81 13.48
CA VAL A 87 -3.95 1.85 12.73
C VAL A 87 -3.98 3.24 13.36
N GLY A 88 -4.53 3.36 14.56
CA GLY A 88 -4.61 4.64 15.28
C GLY A 88 -5.74 5.55 14.78
N SER A 89 -5.64 6.84 14.98
CA SER A 89 -6.72 7.81 14.74
C SER A 89 -6.47 8.78 13.57
N GLY A 90 -5.28 8.75 12.95
CA GLY A 90 -4.87 9.71 11.90
C GLY A 90 -4.44 11.09 12.44
N PRO A 91 -4.21 12.10 11.61
CA PRO A 91 -4.22 11.98 10.15
C PRO A 91 -3.08 11.13 9.60
N TRP A 92 -3.30 10.54 8.42
CA TRP A 92 -2.26 9.77 7.73
C TRP A 92 -1.88 10.44 6.42
N GLN A 93 -0.59 10.47 6.13
CA GLN A 93 -0.02 11.03 4.92
C GLN A 93 1.06 10.12 4.34
N ASN A 94 1.19 10.15 3.01
CA ASN A 94 2.20 9.39 2.28
C ASN A 94 3.59 10.04 2.34
N ALA A 95 4.58 9.41 1.73
CA ALA A 95 5.97 9.88 1.68
C ALA A 95 6.15 11.25 0.99
N LYS A 96 5.15 11.75 0.26
CA LYS A 96 5.15 13.09 -0.36
C LYS A 96 4.34 14.13 0.43
N GLY A 97 3.89 13.79 1.63
CA GLY A 97 3.09 14.67 2.49
C GLY A 97 1.62 14.81 2.07
N THR A 98 1.16 14.00 1.09
CA THR A 98 -0.25 14.01 0.69
C THR A 98 -1.08 13.28 1.73
N VAL A 99 -2.09 13.96 2.29
CA VAL A 99 -3.01 13.36 3.26
C VAL A 99 -3.88 12.31 2.59
N ILE A 100 -3.90 11.12 3.16
CA ILE A 100 -4.68 9.96 2.73
C ILE A 100 -6.07 9.96 3.37
N ALA A 101 -6.11 10.22 4.67
CA ALA A 101 -7.33 10.39 5.45
C ALA A 101 -7.01 11.16 6.73
N LYS A 102 -7.97 11.96 7.20
CA LYS A 102 -7.82 12.77 8.43
C LYS A 102 -8.11 11.98 9.70
N ASN A 103 -8.94 10.94 9.57
CA ASN A 103 -9.40 10.11 10.69
C ASN A 103 -9.97 8.78 10.19
N LEU A 104 -10.34 7.86 11.11
CA LEU A 104 -10.90 6.55 10.79
C LEU A 104 -12.22 6.63 9.98
N THR A 105 -13.07 7.60 10.26
CA THR A 105 -14.33 7.77 9.51
C THR A 105 -14.07 8.09 8.05
N GLU A 106 -13.14 9.01 7.77
CA GLU A 106 -12.74 9.34 6.40
C GLU A 106 -12.02 8.15 5.74
N LEU A 107 -11.11 7.49 6.45
CA LEU A 107 -10.37 6.32 5.94
C LEU A 107 -11.30 5.21 5.45
N ASN A 108 -12.34 4.89 6.22
CA ASN A 108 -13.29 3.82 5.89
C ASN A 108 -14.51 4.31 5.09
N SER A 109 -14.41 5.48 4.46
CA SER A 109 -15.43 6.04 3.57
C SER A 109 -14.95 6.07 2.12
N ALA A 110 -15.85 6.41 1.20
CA ALA A 110 -15.51 6.67 -0.20
C ALA A 110 -14.64 7.93 -0.39
N ASN A 111 -14.56 8.80 0.63
CA ASN A 111 -13.88 10.09 0.58
C ASN A 111 -12.39 10.04 0.94
N ASN A 112 -11.86 8.87 1.32
CA ASN A 112 -10.42 8.76 1.54
C ASN A 112 -9.66 8.95 0.21
N ASN A 113 -8.43 9.42 0.32
CA ASN A 113 -7.59 9.76 -0.82
C ASN A 113 -6.61 8.62 -1.18
N ILE A 114 -7.05 7.35 -1.05
CA ILE A 114 -6.29 6.19 -1.54
C ILE A 114 -6.61 6.01 -3.02
N THR A 115 -5.65 6.31 -3.86
CA THR A 115 -5.71 6.21 -5.33
C THR A 115 -4.37 5.74 -5.86
N LYS A 116 -4.29 5.36 -7.14
CA LYS A 116 -3.01 5.00 -7.79
C LYS A 116 -1.90 6.05 -7.59
N GLN A 117 -2.27 7.34 -7.54
CA GLN A 117 -1.32 8.45 -7.45
C GLN A 117 -0.89 8.77 -6.01
N THR A 118 -1.68 8.37 -5.03
CA THR A 118 -1.46 8.76 -3.63
C THR A 118 -1.07 7.59 -2.72
N ALA A 119 -1.45 6.37 -3.08
CA ALA A 119 -1.09 5.14 -2.38
C ALA A 119 0.33 4.70 -2.78
N LEU A 120 1.32 5.45 -2.27
CA LEU A 120 2.73 5.27 -2.59
C LEU A 120 3.39 4.23 -1.69
N THR A 121 4.53 3.70 -2.14
CA THR A 121 5.41 2.89 -1.30
C THR A 121 6.09 3.74 -0.23
N GLU A 122 6.78 3.11 0.73
CA GLU A 122 7.62 3.78 1.71
C GLU A 122 8.74 4.64 1.08
N LYS A 123 9.09 4.34 -0.19
CA LYS A 123 10.08 5.10 -0.97
C LYS A 123 9.47 6.29 -1.71
N GLY A 124 8.13 6.45 -1.64
CA GLY A 124 7.41 7.47 -2.41
C GLY A 124 7.23 7.13 -3.89
N GLU A 125 7.36 5.86 -4.26
CA GLU A 125 7.18 5.35 -5.60
C GLU A 125 5.72 4.93 -5.83
N LEU A 126 5.27 4.97 -7.09
CA LEU A 126 3.96 4.44 -7.49
C LEU A 126 3.98 2.90 -7.43
N VAL A 127 2.87 2.33 -6.96
CA VAL A 127 2.59 0.91 -7.10
C VAL A 127 1.85 0.69 -8.42
N ASN A 128 2.25 -0.31 -9.19
CA ASN A 128 1.58 -0.67 -10.43
C ASN A 128 0.11 -1.01 -10.16
N GLY A 129 -0.78 -0.44 -10.96
CA GLY A 129 -2.21 -0.65 -10.89
C GLY A 129 -2.71 -1.55 -12.01
N ARG A 130 -4.02 -1.64 -12.14
CA ARG A 130 -4.69 -2.34 -13.24
C ARG A 130 -4.27 -1.73 -14.58
N GLY A 131 -3.88 -2.58 -15.53
CA GLY A 131 -3.37 -2.16 -16.84
C GLY A 131 -1.85 -1.95 -16.91
N ASP A 132 -1.16 -1.90 -15.78
CA ASP A 132 0.31 -1.92 -15.76
C ASP A 132 0.86 -3.35 -15.84
N THR A 133 2.14 -3.49 -16.14
CA THR A 133 2.85 -4.78 -16.17
C THR A 133 4.09 -4.73 -15.28
N PRO A 134 4.18 -5.58 -14.23
CA PRO A 134 3.12 -6.47 -13.72
C PRO A 134 1.97 -5.69 -13.08
N ASN A 135 0.74 -6.23 -13.13
CA ASN A 135 -0.36 -5.71 -12.33
C ASN A 135 -0.15 -6.06 -10.84
N MET A 136 -0.25 -5.09 -9.94
CA MET A 136 -0.07 -5.26 -8.49
C MET A 136 -1.13 -4.49 -7.69
N HIS A 137 -2.34 -4.33 -8.24
CA HIS A 137 -3.37 -3.49 -7.61
C HIS A 137 -4.08 -4.14 -6.42
N ASP A 138 -4.04 -5.47 -6.31
CA ASP A 138 -4.62 -6.22 -5.21
C ASP A 138 -3.74 -6.12 -3.96
N ILE A 139 -4.25 -5.47 -2.94
CA ILE A 139 -3.57 -5.26 -1.66
C ILE A 139 -4.25 -6.10 -0.59
N LEU A 140 -3.50 -6.90 0.15
CA LEU A 140 -4.00 -7.76 1.22
C LEU A 140 -4.57 -6.93 2.37
N THR A 141 -5.75 -7.29 2.88
CA THR A 141 -6.42 -6.60 4.00
C THR A 141 -7.15 -7.54 4.94
N GLY A 142 -7.80 -8.59 4.42
CA GLY A 142 -8.64 -9.48 5.22
C GLY A 142 -9.85 -8.78 5.87
N SER A 143 -10.25 -7.61 5.36
CA SER A 143 -11.20 -6.71 6.03
C SER A 143 -12.49 -6.55 5.25
N GLN A 144 -13.59 -6.27 5.98
CA GLN A 144 -14.82 -5.73 5.42
C GLN A 144 -14.63 -4.25 5.01
N PRO A 145 -15.54 -3.65 4.22
CA PRO A 145 -15.40 -2.27 3.75
C PRO A 145 -15.21 -1.24 4.86
N ASP A 146 -15.82 -1.45 6.03
CA ASP A 146 -15.71 -0.58 7.20
C ASP A 146 -14.46 -0.85 8.06
N GLY A 147 -13.56 -1.76 7.61
CA GLY A 147 -12.34 -2.12 8.31
C GLY A 147 -12.51 -3.13 9.44
N THR A 148 -13.70 -3.69 9.61
CA THR A 148 -13.95 -4.78 10.57
C THR A 148 -13.53 -6.14 10.03
N ALA A 149 -13.36 -7.09 10.93
CA ALA A 149 -13.05 -8.48 10.62
C ALA A 149 -14.30 -9.22 10.09
N PHE A 150 -14.07 -10.24 9.26
CA PHE A 150 -15.10 -11.24 8.96
C PHE A 150 -15.25 -12.16 10.19
N THR A 151 -16.47 -12.34 10.70
CA THR A 151 -16.70 -13.12 11.92
C THR A 151 -16.84 -14.61 11.68
N ALA A 152 -17.28 -15.00 10.47
CA ALA A 152 -17.56 -16.40 10.10
C ALA A 152 -17.45 -16.57 8.58
N GLY A 153 -17.55 -17.82 8.09
CA GLY A 153 -17.55 -18.19 6.69
C GLY A 153 -16.17 -18.64 6.21
N ASP A 154 -15.97 -18.56 4.89
CA ASP A 154 -14.72 -18.96 4.24
C ASP A 154 -13.53 -18.13 4.72
N ASP A 155 -12.35 -18.72 4.62
CA ASP A 155 -11.10 -18.03 4.96
C ASP A 155 -10.92 -16.77 4.10
N ARG A 156 -10.71 -15.61 4.74
CA ARG A 156 -10.49 -14.30 4.14
C ARG A 156 -9.17 -13.67 4.56
N THR A 157 -8.31 -14.44 5.23
CA THR A 157 -7.11 -13.95 5.90
C THR A 157 -5.89 -14.86 5.69
N CYS A 158 -5.97 -15.82 4.76
CA CYS A 158 -4.93 -16.83 4.59
C CYS A 158 -4.53 -17.47 5.93
N GLY A 159 -5.55 -17.95 6.68
CA GLY A 159 -5.34 -18.55 8.01
C GLY A 159 -4.71 -17.58 9.02
N ASN A 160 -5.24 -16.36 9.08
CA ASN A 160 -4.70 -15.28 9.91
C ASN A 160 -3.23 -14.96 9.58
N TRP A 161 -2.94 -14.90 8.27
CA TRP A 161 -1.64 -14.52 7.72
C TRP A 161 -0.50 -15.50 8.00
N THR A 162 -0.85 -16.80 8.06
CA THR A 162 0.11 -17.89 8.33
C THR A 162 0.14 -18.96 7.23
N LYS A 163 -0.61 -18.76 6.13
CA LYS A 163 -0.68 -19.73 5.03
C LYS A 163 -0.18 -19.13 3.72
N SER A 164 0.51 -19.97 2.94
CA SER A 164 1.03 -19.67 1.60
C SER A 164 0.54 -20.66 0.53
N GLY A 165 -0.65 -21.23 0.68
CA GLY A 165 -1.26 -22.21 -0.22
C GLY A 165 -2.77 -22.13 -0.18
N GLN A 166 -3.43 -23.15 0.36
CA GLN A 166 -4.89 -23.21 0.46
C GLN A 166 -5.46 -22.12 1.37
N GLY A 167 -6.60 -21.54 0.99
CA GLY A 167 -7.28 -20.44 1.65
C GLY A 167 -7.49 -19.26 0.73
N ALA A 168 -7.90 -18.15 1.28
CA ALA A 168 -8.02 -16.89 0.55
C ALA A 168 -7.75 -15.71 1.48
N ALA A 169 -7.40 -14.56 0.92
CA ALA A 169 -7.39 -13.29 1.60
C ALA A 169 -8.36 -12.32 0.93
N MET A 170 -9.11 -11.53 1.68
CA MET A 170 -9.77 -10.37 1.12
C MET A 170 -8.72 -9.37 0.68
N VAL A 171 -8.86 -8.84 -0.53
CA VAL A 171 -8.00 -7.81 -1.10
C VAL A 171 -8.80 -6.55 -1.42
N GLY A 172 -8.10 -5.43 -1.48
CA GLY A 172 -8.64 -4.17 -1.98
C GLY A 172 -7.81 -3.62 -3.12
N HIS A 173 -8.39 -2.74 -3.93
CA HIS A 173 -7.76 -2.12 -5.09
C HIS A 173 -7.26 -0.72 -4.75
N HIS A 174 -5.94 -0.55 -4.59
CA HIS A 174 -5.35 0.76 -4.26
C HIS A 174 -5.58 1.81 -5.34
N ASP A 175 -5.79 1.39 -6.58
CA ASP A 175 -6.02 2.24 -7.75
C ASP A 175 -7.51 2.52 -8.02
N ARG A 176 -8.41 1.97 -7.20
CA ARG A 176 -9.86 2.10 -7.35
C ARG A 176 -10.40 1.58 -8.69
N GLN A 177 -9.76 0.60 -9.28
CA GLN A 177 -10.17 -0.01 -10.54
C GLN A 177 -10.52 -1.49 -10.35
N GLY A 178 -11.64 -1.93 -10.93
CA GLY A 178 -12.09 -3.31 -10.91
C GLY A 178 -12.63 -3.78 -12.26
N LEU A 179 -13.18 -4.97 -12.30
CA LEU A 179 -13.83 -5.52 -13.50
C LEU A 179 -15.20 -4.89 -13.75
N ARG A 180 -15.84 -4.35 -12.71
CA ARG A 180 -17.13 -3.67 -12.75
C ARG A 180 -16.98 -2.23 -12.25
N ASP A 181 -17.97 -1.39 -12.56
CA ASP A 181 -18.02 0.01 -12.11
C ASP A 181 -18.96 0.16 -10.90
N ASP A 182 -18.71 -0.65 -9.85
CA ASP A 182 -19.44 -0.64 -8.58
C ASP A 182 -18.51 -0.37 -7.39
N ASP A 183 -19.09 -0.06 -6.24
CA ASP A 183 -18.35 0.28 -5.02
C ASP A 183 -17.48 -0.87 -4.52
N GLU A 184 -17.95 -2.12 -4.65
CA GLU A 184 -17.22 -3.31 -4.27
C GLU A 184 -15.93 -3.44 -5.10
N SER A 185 -16.06 -3.38 -6.43
CA SER A 185 -14.91 -3.46 -7.35
C SER A 185 -13.92 -2.31 -7.19
N LYS A 186 -14.35 -1.15 -6.67
CA LYS A 186 -13.53 0.03 -6.41
C LYS A 186 -13.07 0.16 -4.96
N SER A 187 -13.41 -0.80 -4.11
CA SER A 187 -13.04 -0.76 -2.71
C SER A 187 -11.52 -0.87 -2.53
N TRP A 188 -10.93 0.06 -1.79
CA TRP A 188 -9.50 0.05 -1.50
C TRP A 188 -9.09 -1.08 -0.55
N ASN A 189 -10.03 -1.60 0.26
CA ASN A 189 -9.75 -2.57 1.32
C ASN A 189 -10.60 -3.84 1.26
N SER A 190 -11.66 -3.91 0.44
CA SER A 190 -12.61 -5.05 0.45
C SER A 190 -13.27 -5.24 -0.91
N SER A 191 -12.48 -5.61 -1.92
CA SER A 191 -12.97 -5.77 -3.29
C SER A 191 -13.40 -7.20 -3.60
N HIS A 192 -12.51 -8.15 -3.42
CA HIS A 192 -12.79 -9.59 -3.65
C HIS A 192 -11.80 -10.47 -2.87
N PRO A 193 -12.13 -11.76 -2.66
CA PRO A 193 -11.15 -12.74 -2.17
C PRO A 193 -10.07 -12.99 -3.22
N SER A 194 -8.83 -13.22 -2.77
CA SER A 194 -7.79 -13.76 -3.62
C SER A 194 -8.16 -15.17 -4.11
N LEU A 195 -7.79 -15.49 -5.33
CA LEU A 195 -8.08 -16.77 -5.97
C LEU A 195 -6.82 -17.28 -6.68
N GLY A 196 -6.74 -18.58 -6.90
CA GLY A 196 -5.69 -19.16 -7.71
C GLY A 196 -5.76 -20.68 -7.72
N PRO A 197 -5.00 -21.36 -8.61
CA PRO A 197 -5.00 -22.80 -8.73
C PRO A 197 -4.49 -23.51 -7.49
N ASP A 198 -3.61 -22.87 -6.69
CA ASP A 198 -3.06 -23.39 -5.44
C ASP A 198 -3.88 -22.99 -4.22
N GLY A 199 -5.02 -22.29 -4.40
CA GLY A 199 -5.98 -21.94 -3.38
C GLY A 199 -6.01 -20.47 -2.95
N GLY A 200 -5.20 -19.59 -3.56
CA GLY A 200 -5.31 -18.14 -3.41
C GLY A 200 -4.37 -17.49 -2.40
N CYS A 201 -3.63 -18.23 -1.59
CA CYS A 201 -2.68 -17.67 -0.62
C CYS A 201 -1.21 -17.80 -1.03
N SER A 202 -0.89 -18.56 -2.09
CA SER A 202 0.48 -18.66 -2.56
C SER A 202 0.97 -17.36 -3.22
N GLN A 203 2.27 -17.13 -3.22
CA GLN A 203 2.85 -15.98 -3.92
C GLN A 203 2.54 -15.99 -5.41
N ASN A 204 2.49 -17.17 -6.03
CA ASN A 204 2.17 -17.33 -7.45
C ASN A 204 0.68 -17.03 -7.73
N ASP A 205 -0.23 -17.49 -6.86
CA ASP A 205 -1.65 -17.19 -6.99
C ASP A 205 -1.89 -15.67 -6.90
N LEU A 206 -1.35 -15.01 -5.89
CA LEU A 206 -1.48 -13.57 -5.73
C LEU A 206 -0.96 -12.81 -6.97
N LYS A 207 0.22 -13.17 -7.49
CA LYS A 207 0.78 -12.57 -8.71
C LYS A 207 -0.08 -12.82 -9.94
N SER A 208 -0.65 -14.00 -10.08
CA SER A 208 -1.44 -14.37 -11.26
C SER A 208 -2.78 -13.63 -11.36
N LYS A 209 -3.24 -13.03 -10.25
CA LYS A 209 -4.55 -12.37 -10.14
C LYS A 209 -4.49 -10.87 -9.94
N GLY A 210 -3.31 -10.27 -10.02
CA GLY A 210 -3.16 -8.81 -9.95
C GLY A 210 -2.62 -8.28 -8.65
N GLY A 211 -2.08 -9.16 -7.78
CA GLY A 211 -1.41 -8.80 -6.54
C GLY A 211 0.07 -9.11 -6.55
N ASN A 212 0.72 -8.91 -5.41
CA ASN A 212 2.10 -9.32 -5.18
C ASN A 212 2.37 -9.60 -3.68
N GLY A 213 1.31 -9.86 -2.90
CA GLY A 213 1.43 -10.02 -1.45
C GLY A 213 1.76 -8.71 -0.72
N LEU A 214 1.41 -7.57 -1.32
CA LEU A 214 1.57 -6.24 -0.73
C LEU A 214 0.43 -5.94 0.25
N PHE A 215 0.70 -5.08 1.24
CA PHE A 215 -0.29 -4.63 2.21
C PHE A 215 -0.02 -3.18 2.64
N TYR A 216 -1.04 -2.54 3.22
CA TYR A 216 -0.92 -1.18 3.72
C TYR A 216 -0.28 -1.15 5.10
N CYS A 217 0.56 -0.15 5.33
CA CYS A 217 1.19 0.15 6.61
C CYS A 217 0.78 1.54 7.09
N PHE A 218 0.41 1.62 8.37
CA PHE A 218 0.01 2.86 9.02
C PHE A 218 0.82 3.07 10.29
N ALA A 219 1.28 4.30 10.51
CA ALA A 219 1.90 4.68 11.78
C ALA A 219 0.80 4.92 12.83
N THR A 220 0.98 4.33 13.99
CA THR A 220 0.25 4.68 15.22
C THR A 220 1.01 5.76 15.98
N LYS A 221 0.27 6.64 16.63
CA LYS A 221 0.86 7.67 17.53
C LYS A 221 1.20 7.06 18.87
#